data_67e23fb87d9849c76db81871a467eec8
#
_entry.id   67e23fb87d9849c76db81871a467eec8
#
_cell.length_a   1.000
_cell.length_b   1.000
_cell.length_c   1.000
_cell.angle_alpha   90.00
_cell.angle_beta   90.00
_cell.angle_gamma   90.00
#
_symmetry.space_group_name_H-M   'P 1'
#
loop_
_entity.id
_entity.type
_entity.pdbx_description
1 polymer ?
#
loop_
_entity_poly.entity_id
_entity_poly.type
_entity_poly.pdbx_seq_one_letter_code
_entity_poly.pdbx_strand_id
1 'polypeptide(L)'
;MRLATLLVLAASSATALAGTAPDPRLAGSYRHNEAGWTYVHLAGTPEQVGFQHGTLLAKEIEDNVHVYAVEAPNLYQREWSFFREAGRTVLWPKLDPEYQAELKGIAEGLKAHGSTLDLWDIVALNGDIELSNYYLPTLNKKEGKPNPPQAVAPGKCSAFVATGSATKDGKIVIAHSNWSSYAEGERWTVVFDIVPSSGQHLLMDGLPGVITSQDDFGVNAGGLMITETTLPMIKGFDVHGIPEFDRSRKAMQYATSIDEYAAIMRKGNNGGYANSWLIGDRKTGEIGYLELGLHQTPLTKKKDGYFVSSNFAADPALIREDTKGFNPNDPESSMNARHVRAEEFVQQHYGKLDTALAEMYLSDHEDSYEHRVDAGKRSLCGHEDTSPVGEKVWGDPPFSPGGAVTGKVMDSDMAAKLSFTGRAGHPCGEDFLAAPFLEAHPEFAWQKPILRDMKAGPWTTFSAGEKH
;
A
#
# COMPACT_ATOMS: atom_id res chain seq x y z
N MET A 1 82.00 -8.19 -31.89
CA MET A 1 81.11 -7.53 -30.93
C MET A 1 79.72 -8.15 -31.04
N ARG A 2 79.36 -9.00 -30.08
CA ARG A 2 78.03 -9.63 -30.03
C ARG A 2 77.23 -8.90 -28.92
N LEU A 3 76.13 -8.24 -29.31
CA LEU A 3 75.16 -7.64 -28.39
C LEU A 3 74.28 -8.77 -27.84
N ALA A 4 74.28 -8.90 -26.52
CA ALA A 4 73.33 -9.76 -25.81
C ALA A 4 72.09 -8.92 -25.42
N THR A 5 70.91 -9.30 -25.91
CA THR A 5 69.65 -8.69 -25.58
C THR A 5 69.09 -9.42 -24.33
N LEU A 6 69.00 -8.74 -23.22
CA LEU A 6 68.29 -9.23 -22.03
C LEU A 6 66.78 -9.07 -22.20
N LEU A 7 66.05 -10.19 -22.19
CA LEU A 7 64.58 -10.19 -22.07
C LEU A 7 64.25 -10.15 -20.56
N VAL A 8 63.60 -9.06 -20.11
CA VAL A 8 63.01 -8.97 -18.80
C VAL A 8 61.54 -9.48 -18.90
N LEU A 9 61.29 -10.67 -18.34
CA LEU A 9 59.92 -11.17 -18.16
C LEU A 9 59.31 -10.45 -16.94
N ALA A 10 58.33 -9.56 -17.20
CA ALA A 10 57.47 -9.02 -16.16
C ALA A 10 56.37 -10.05 -15.84
N ALA A 11 56.48 -10.71 -14.68
CA ALA A 11 55.41 -11.55 -14.17
C ALA A 11 54.27 -10.66 -13.59
N SER A 12 53.19 -10.54 -14.35
CA SER A 12 51.96 -9.91 -13.84
C SER A 12 51.24 -10.89 -12.92
N SER A 13 51.38 -10.67 -11.62
CA SER A 13 50.54 -11.34 -10.60
C SER A 13 49.13 -10.81 -10.67
N ALA A 14 48.23 -11.51 -11.36
CA ALA A 14 46.79 -11.29 -11.29
C ALA A 14 46.34 -11.76 -9.87
N THR A 15 46.15 -10.81 -8.98
CA THR A 15 45.40 -11.04 -7.73
C THR A 15 43.94 -11.29 -8.12
N ALA A 16 43.54 -12.55 -8.15
CA ALA A 16 42.13 -12.92 -8.20
C ALA A 16 41.49 -12.36 -6.94
N LEU A 17 40.63 -11.36 -7.08
CA LEU A 17 39.66 -10.96 -6.07
C LEU A 17 38.80 -12.20 -5.81
N ALA A 18 39.04 -12.87 -4.68
CA ALA A 18 38.17 -13.91 -4.18
C ALA A 18 36.79 -13.26 -3.94
N GLY A 19 35.87 -13.49 -4.84
CA GLY A 19 34.47 -13.14 -4.65
C GLY A 19 33.99 -13.83 -3.38
N THR A 20 33.54 -13.08 -2.41
CA THR A 20 32.88 -13.64 -1.21
C THR A 20 31.72 -14.51 -1.69
N ALA A 21 31.63 -15.75 -1.19
CA ALA A 21 30.49 -16.62 -1.49
C ALA A 21 29.17 -15.87 -1.18
N PRO A 22 28.15 -16.04 -2.01
CA PRO A 22 26.85 -15.40 -1.76
C PRO A 22 26.35 -15.74 -0.35
N ASP A 23 25.78 -14.74 0.34
CA ASP A 23 25.20 -14.97 1.67
C ASP A 23 24.11 -16.07 1.58
N PRO A 24 24.21 -17.17 2.37
CA PRO A 24 23.25 -18.27 2.27
C PRO A 24 21.80 -17.86 2.58
N ARG A 25 21.59 -16.74 3.27
CA ARG A 25 20.25 -16.18 3.52
C ARG A 25 19.55 -15.70 2.24
N LEU A 26 20.31 -15.41 1.16
CA LEU A 26 19.77 -15.02 -0.14
C LEU A 26 19.37 -16.22 -1.02
N ALA A 27 19.59 -17.45 -0.53
CA ALA A 27 19.30 -18.64 -1.32
C ALA A 27 17.81 -18.71 -1.71
N GLY A 28 17.56 -18.82 -3.02
CA GLY A 28 16.20 -18.91 -3.58
C GLY A 28 15.53 -17.55 -3.87
N SER A 29 15.99 -16.46 -3.26
CA SER A 29 15.42 -15.13 -3.53
C SER A 29 15.93 -14.53 -4.85
N TYR A 30 15.11 -13.72 -5.48
CA TYR A 30 15.46 -13.00 -6.70
C TYR A 30 14.57 -11.78 -6.90
N ARG A 31 15.00 -10.88 -7.80
CA ARG A 31 14.20 -9.75 -8.28
C ARG A 31 14.35 -9.55 -9.77
N HIS A 32 13.34 -8.98 -10.39
CA HIS A 32 13.39 -8.43 -11.74
C HIS A 32 12.47 -7.20 -11.86
N ASN A 33 12.63 -6.43 -12.92
CA ASN A 33 11.77 -5.28 -13.21
C ASN A 33 10.93 -5.57 -14.44
N GLU A 34 9.63 -5.27 -14.37
CA GLU A 34 8.70 -5.45 -15.48
C GLU A 34 7.62 -4.37 -15.47
N ALA A 35 7.38 -3.73 -16.63
CA ALA A 35 6.27 -2.81 -16.84
C ALA A 35 6.12 -1.69 -15.78
N GLY A 36 7.22 -1.21 -15.22
CA GLY A 36 7.24 -0.19 -14.17
C GLY A 36 7.19 -0.76 -12.74
N TRP A 37 7.05 -2.08 -12.57
CA TRP A 37 7.06 -2.76 -11.29
C TRP A 37 8.41 -3.43 -11.00
N THR A 38 8.72 -3.59 -9.73
CA THR A 38 9.79 -4.44 -9.23
C THR A 38 9.20 -5.69 -8.60
N TYR A 39 9.36 -6.83 -9.25
CA TYR A 39 8.95 -8.12 -8.70
C TYR A 39 10.06 -8.66 -7.79
N VAL A 40 9.68 -9.14 -6.60
CA VAL A 40 10.61 -9.69 -5.60
C VAL A 40 10.09 -11.00 -5.06
N HIS A 41 10.85 -12.08 -5.27
CA HIS A 41 10.58 -13.38 -4.64
C HIS A 41 11.40 -13.54 -3.37
N LEU A 42 10.71 -13.80 -2.25
CA LEU A 42 11.28 -13.96 -0.91
C LEU A 42 10.84 -15.29 -0.30
N ALA A 43 11.77 -16.04 0.33
CA ALA A 43 11.41 -17.34 0.88
C ALA A 43 12.24 -17.68 2.14
N GLY A 44 11.59 -18.33 3.11
CA GLY A 44 12.27 -18.86 4.28
C GLY A 44 11.69 -18.44 5.63
N THR A 45 12.54 -18.44 6.66
CA THR A 45 12.16 -17.94 8.00
C THR A 45 11.91 -16.43 7.96
N PRO A 46 11.24 -15.84 8.97
CA PRO A 46 11.03 -14.39 9.02
C PRO A 46 12.32 -13.58 8.87
N GLU A 47 13.41 -14.02 9.54
CA GLU A 47 14.72 -13.39 9.43
C GLU A 47 15.28 -13.46 8.00
N GLN A 48 15.08 -14.60 7.31
CA GLN A 48 15.55 -14.79 5.94
C GLN A 48 14.73 -13.92 4.97
N VAL A 49 13.41 -13.92 5.09
CA VAL A 49 12.51 -13.09 4.28
C VAL A 49 12.88 -11.61 4.44
N GLY A 50 13.05 -11.15 5.68
CA GLY A 50 13.48 -9.79 5.96
C GLY A 50 14.87 -9.48 5.40
N PHE A 51 15.85 -10.36 5.58
CA PHE A 51 17.21 -10.15 5.05
C PHE A 51 17.23 -10.05 3.51
N GLN A 52 16.49 -10.92 2.84
CA GLN A 52 16.30 -10.89 1.39
C GLN A 52 15.66 -9.57 0.93
N HIS A 53 14.58 -9.15 1.59
CA HIS A 53 13.89 -7.90 1.33
C HIS A 53 14.85 -6.71 1.47
N GLY A 54 15.52 -6.57 2.61
CA GLY A 54 16.45 -5.49 2.87
C GLY A 54 17.66 -5.46 1.94
N THR A 55 18.11 -6.64 1.45
CA THR A 55 19.25 -6.73 0.51
C THR A 55 18.82 -6.43 -0.92
N LEU A 56 17.71 -7.03 -1.38
CA LEU A 56 17.26 -6.92 -2.77
C LEU A 56 16.69 -5.55 -3.11
N LEU A 57 16.12 -4.86 -2.13
CA LEU A 57 15.48 -3.54 -2.30
C LEU A 57 16.21 -2.42 -1.53
N ALA A 58 17.49 -2.59 -1.19
CA ALA A 58 18.20 -1.66 -0.31
C ALA A 58 18.11 -0.19 -0.78
N LYS A 59 18.30 0.07 -2.08
CA LYS A 59 18.26 1.43 -2.64
C LYS A 59 16.85 2.00 -2.65
N GLU A 60 15.86 1.18 -2.97
CA GLU A 60 14.46 1.55 -2.99
C GLU A 60 13.96 1.85 -1.57
N ILE A 61 14.43 1.10 -0.57
CA ILE A 61 14.12 1.35 0.85
C ILE A 61 14.75 2.66 1.32
N GLU A 62 16.03 2.91 0.98
CA GLU A 62 16.70 4.19 1.31
C GLU A 62 15.97 5.38 0.70
N ASP A 63 15.56 5.27 -0.56
CA ASP A 63 14.80 6.31 -1.26
C ASP A 63 13.41 6.53 -0.64
N ASN A 64 12.72 5.45 -0.26
CA ASN A 64 11.42 5.51 0.39
C ASN A 64 11.52 6.19 1.78
N VAL A 65 12.46 5.78 2.62
CA VAL A 65 12.69 6.43 3.93
C VAL A 65 13.07 7.91 3.75
N HIS A 66 13.81 8.26 2.68
CA HIS A 66 14.13 9.65 2.37
C HIS A 66 12.86 10.49 2.11
N VAL A 67 11.87 9.94 1.40
CA VAL A 67 10.57 10.61 1.19
C VAL A 67 9.93 10.95 2.52
N TYR A 68 9.72 9.96 3.37
CA TYR A 68 9.09 10.18 4.68
C TYR A 68 9.90 11.12 5.58
N ALA A 69 11.22 11.10 5.50
CA ALA A 69 12.08 12.03 6.24
C ALA A 69 11.96 13.48 5.77
N VAL A 70 11.68 13.71 4.47
CA VAL A 70 11.38 15.06 3.93
C VAL A 70 9.95 15.46 4.25
N GLU A 71 8.98 14.56 4.18
CA GLU A 71 7.58 14.85 4.48
C GLU A 71 7.32 15.14 5.96
N ALA A 72 8.01 14.45 6.87
CA ALA A 72 7.81 14.54 8.30
C ALA A 72 7.80 15.99 8.84
N PRO A 73 8.81 16.87 8.60
CA PRO A 73 8.76 18.26 9.03
C PRO A 73 7.76 19.12 8.25
N ASN A 74 7.54 18.82 6.97
CA ASN A 74 6.69 19.63 6.09
C ASN A 74 5.18 19.37 6.32
N LEU A 75 4.79 18.12 6.48
CA LEU A 75 3.39 17.72 6.64
C LEU A 75 2.96 17.62 8.11
N TYR A 76 3.83 17.07 8.96
CA TYR A 76 3.48 16.73 10.35
C TYR A 76 4.13 17.63 11.40
N GLN A 77 4.99 18.58 11.01
CA GLN A 77 5.72 19.47 11.91
C GLN A 77 6.52 18.70 12.98
N ARG A 78 7.07 17.57 12.56
CA ARG A 78 7.94 16.70 13.38
C ARG A 78 9.10 16.21 12.52
N GLU A 79 10.29 16.11 13.14
CA GLU A 79 11.44 15.48 12.49
C GLU A 79 11.26 13.96 12.39
N TRP A 80 11.88 13.31 11.42
CA TRP A 80 11.84 11.85 11.27
C TRP A 80 12.26 11.11 12.54
N SER A 81 13.19 11.65 13.32
CA SER A 81 13.60 11.11 14.61
C SER A 81 12.46 10.95 15.62
N PHE A 82 11.41 11.78 15.53
CA PHE A 82 10.20 11.61 16.36
C PHE A 82 9.46 10.31 16.00
N PHE A 83 9.30 10.02 14.73
CA PHE A 83 8.61 8.80 14.26
C PHE A 83 9.42 7.55 14.58
N ARG A 84 10.74 7.60 14.44
CA ARG A 84 11.66 6.52 14.87
C ARG A 84 11.51 6.20 16.36
N GLU A 85 11.50 7.22 17.22
CA GLU A 85 11.34 7.03 18.66
C GLU A 85 9.93 6.54 19.02
N ALA A 86 8.89 7.05 18.36
CA ALA A 86 7.53 6.57 18.53
C ALA A 86 7.38 5.11 18.06
N GLY A 87 7.95 4.76 16.91
CA GLY A 87 8.02 3.37 16.44
C GLY A 87 8.67 2.44 17.48
N ARG A 88 9.80 2.88 18.06
CA ARG A 88 10.53 2.12 19.08
C ARG A 88 9.75 1.94 20.38
N THR A 89 9.04 2.97 20.83
CA THR A 89 8.43 2.98 22.17
C THR A 89 6.95 2.63 22.17
N VAL A 90 6.23 2.94 21.09
CA VAL A 90 4.79 2.73 20.98
C VAL A 90 4.44 1.46 20.21
N LEU A 91 5.07 1.20 19.06
CA LEU A 91 4.70 0.07 18.19
C LEU A 91 5.49 -1.21 18.52
N TRP A 92 6.82 -1.12 18.53
CA TRP A 92 7.71 -2.26 18.66
C TRP A 92 7.40 -3.24 19.80
N PRO A 93 7.07 -2.81 21.04
CA PRO A 93 6.80 -3.73 22.16
C PRO A 93 5.56 -4.60 21.97
N LYS A 94 4.75 -4.34 20.95
CA LYS A 94 3.44 -4.98 20.71
C LYS A 94 3.42 -5.85 19.46
N LEU A 95 4.50 -5.81 18.67
CA LEU A 95 4.64 -6.63 17.47
C LEU A 95 4.81 -8.10 17.83
N ASP A 96 4.23 -8.97 17.05
CA ASP A 96 4.50 -10.41 17.13
C ASP A 96 5.99 -10.67 16.92
N PRO A 97 6.60 -11.62 17.69
CA PRO A 97 8.02 -11.95 17.55
C PRO A 97 8.43 -12.35 16.12
N GLU A 98 7.53 -12.94 15.37
CA GLU A 98 7.72 -13.30 13.96
C GLU A 98 8.02 -12.06 13.11
N TYR A 99 7.18 -11.01 13.22
CA TYR A 99 7.38 -9.78 12.43
C TYR A 99 8.48 -8.89 12.99
N GLN A 100 8.75 -8.97 14.31
CA GLN A 100 9.97 -8.37 14.84
C GLN A 100 11.23 -8.99 14.22
N ALA A 101 11.22 -10.28 13.96
CA ALA A 101 12.35 -10.99 13.33
C ALA A 101 12.48 -10.60 11.85
N GLU A 102 11.35 -10.47 11.11
CA GLU A 102 11.36 -10.02 9.73
C GLU A 102 11.89 -8.58 9.60
N LEU A 103 11.41 -7.64 10.43
CA LEU A 103 11.89 -6.25 10.44
C LEU A 103 13.38 -6.13 10.80
N LYS A 104 13.87 -6.93 11.74
CA LYS A 104 15.32 -7.04 12.03
C LYS A 104 16.10 -7.56 10.83
N GLY A 105 15.55 -8.57 10.14
CA GLY A 105 16.11 -9.09 8.92
C GLY A 105 16.28 -8.02 7.85
N ILE A 106 15.24 -7.16 7.63
CA ILE A 106 15.33 -6.03 6.69
C ILE A 106 16.49 -5.10 7.06
N ALA A 107 16.61 -4.71 8.34
CA ALA A 107 17.68 -3.84 8.79
C ALA A 107 19.08 -4.49 8.63
N GLU A 108 19.20 -5.80 8.83
CA GLU A 108 20.44 -6.55 8.59
C GLU A 108 20.79 -6.62 7.10
N GLY A 109 19.80 -6.82 6.23
CA GLY A 109 19.99 -6.81 4.78
C GLY A 109 20.46 -5.44 4.26
N LEU A 110 19.86 -4.36 4.73
CA LEU A 110 20.28 -2.99 4.47
C LEU A 110 21.72 -2.75 4.90
N LYS A 111 22.06 -3.15 6.13
CA LYS A 111 23.43 -3.03 6.66
C LYS A 111 24.44 -3.82 5.83
N ALA A 112 24.10 -5.03 5.41
CA ALA A 112 24.96 -5.85 4.54
C ALA A 112 25.19 -5.18 3.17
N HIS A 113 24.25 -4.37 2.71
CA HIS A 113 24.36 -3.57 1.48
C HIS A 113 25.08 -2.22 1.69
N GLY A 114 25.46 -1.89 2.92
CA GLY A 114 26.19 -0.67 3.27
C GLY A 114 25.32 0.52 3.64
N SER A 115 24.02 0.32 3.83
CA SER A 115 23.08 1.37 4.26
C SER A 115 23.37 1.85 5.67
N THR A 116 23.06 3.13 5.95
CA THR A 116 23.09 3.74 7.27
C THR A 116 21.77 3.67 8.02
N LEU A 117 20.70 3.23 7.36
CA LEU A 117 19.41 3.01 7.99
C LEU A 117 19.50 1.87 9.02
N ASP A 118 18.70 1.98 10.06
CA ASP A 118 18.64 0.97 11.11
C ASP A 118 17.22 0.44 11.33
N LEU A 119 17.06 -0.47 12.28
CA LEU A 119 15.78 -1.08 12.63
C LEU A 119 14.68 -0.03 12.90
N TRP A 120 15.02 1.10 13.50
CA TRP A 120 14.02 2.10 13.89
C TRP A 120 13.50 2.92 12.72
N ASP A 121 14.30 3.05 11.64
CA ASP A 121 13.81 3.59 10.37
C ASP A 121 12.76 2.64 9.76
N ILE A 122 13.02 1.34 9.79
CA ILE A 122 12.12 0.33 9.22
C ILE A 122 10.83 0.21 10.04
N VAL A 123 10.92 0.22 11.37
CA VAL A 123 9.72 0.19 12.23
C VAL A 123 8.89 1.45 12.05
N ALA A 124 9.51 2.63 11.95
CA ALA A 124 8.81 3.88 11.72
C ALA A 124 8.12 3.89 10.35
N LEU A 125 8.79 3.40 9.30
CA LEU A 125 8.24 3.27 7.95
C LEU A 125 7.02 2.35 7.91
N ASN A 126 7.06 1.19 8.56
CA ASN A 126 5.94 0.26 8.62
C ASN A 126 4.74 0.79 9.40
N GLY A 127 4.98 1.63 10.39
CA GLY A 127 3.93 2.23 11.21
C GLY A 127 3.63 3.69 10.88
N ASP A 128 4.09 4.21 9.74
CA ASP A 128 3.99 5.62 9.41
C ASP A 128 2.57 6.16 9.54
N ILE A 129 1.60 5.52 8.88
CA ILE A 129 0.19 5.92 8.91
C ILE A 129 -0.35 5.96 10.35
N GLU A 130 -0.05 4.94 11.16
CA GLU A 130 -0.51 4.89 12.55
C GLU A 130 0.15 5.96 13.41
N LEU A 131 1.44 6.24 13.17
CA LEU A 131 2.19 7.24 13.92
C LEU A 131 1.80 8.67 13.54
N SER A 132 1.63 8.94 12.26
CA SER A 132 1.35 10.28 11.73
C SER A 132 -0.13 10.68 11.89
N ASN A 133 -1.06 9.78 11.59
CA ASN A 133 -2.48 10.09 11.49
C ASN A 133 -3.31 9.69 12.72
N TYR A 134 -2.78 8.85 13.62
CA TYR A 134 -3.49 8.38 14.81
C TYR A 134 -2.75 8.68 16.12
N TYR A 135 -1.49 8.29 16.24
CA TYR A 135 -0.71 8.54 17.45
C TYR A 135 -0.39 10.03 17.64
N LEU A 136 0.14 10.72 16.61
CA LEU A 136 0.46 12.14 16.69
C LEU A 136 -0.76 13.01 17.06
N PRO A 137 -1.94 12.87 16.45
CA PRO A 137 -3.14 13.59 16.89
C PRO A 137 -3.56 13.29 18.32
N THR A 138 -3.41 12.05 18.75
CA THR A 138 -3.71 11.64 20.13
C THR A 138 -2.75 12.30 21.13
N LEU A 139 -1.46 12.34 20.81
CA LEU A 139 -0.42 13.01 21.59
C LEU A 139 -0.64 14.52 21.64
N ASN A 140 -0.87 15.16 20.50
CA ASN A 140 -1.13 16.59 20.41
C ASN A 140 -2.36 17.01 21.23
N LYS A 141 -3.44 16.24 21.16
CA LYS A 141 -4.63 16.45 22.00
C LYS A 141 -4.28 16.41 23.49
N LYS A 142 -3.48 15.43 23.93
CA LYS A 142 -3.03 15.29 25.32
C LYS A 142 -2.15 16.50 25.76
N GLU A 143 -1.35 17.02 24.84
CA GLU A 143 -0.46 18.16 25.09
C GLU A 143 -1.13 19.53 24.87
N GLY A 144 -2.39 19.57 24.44
CA GLY A 144 -3.10 20.81 24.10
C GLY A 144 -2.56 21.51 22.85
N LYS A 145 -1.92 20.79 21.94
CA LYS A 145 -1.37 21.30 20.69
C LYS A 145 -2.34 21.10 19.52
N PRO A 146 -2.36 22.01 18.53
CA PRO A 146 -3.12 21.79 17.29
C PRO A 146 -2.51 20.65 16.47
N ASN A 147 -3.34 20.00 15.65
CA ASN A 147 -2.86 19.04 14.66
C ASN A 147 -2.54 19.75 13.35
N PRO A 148 -1.46 19.37 12.66
CA PRO A 148 -1.29 19.70 11.25
C PRO A 148 -2.48 19.15 10.42
N PRO A 149 -2.89 19.83 9.33
CA PRO A 149 -4.01 19.37 8.51
C PRO A 149 -3.87 17.92 8.04
N GLN A 150 -2.71 17.52 7.54
CA GLN A 150 -2.41 16.19 7.02
C GLN A 150 -2.35 15.09 8.10
N ALA A 151 -2.20 15.43 9.37
CA ALA A 151 -2.19 14.46 10.48
C ALA A 151 -3.58 13.91 10.86
N VAL A 152 -4.63 14.19 10.08
CA VAL A 152 -6.00 13.79 10.43
C VAL A 152 -6.64 12.79 9.45
N ALA A 153 -5.97 12.47 8.34
CA ALA A 153 -6.50 11.51 7.38
C ALA A 153 -5.39 10.84 6.57
N PRO A 154 -5.19 9.53 6.72
CA PRO A 154 -4.30 8.73 5.88
C PRO A 154 -4.93 8.49 4.50
N GLY A 155 -4.19 8.00 3.55
CA GLY A 155 -4.48 7.62 2.19
C GLY A 155 -5.93 7.56 1.69
N LYS A 156 -6.11 7.48 0.39
CA LYS A 156 -7.43 7.40 -0.27
C LYS A 156 -7.41 6.21 -1.21
N CYS A 157 -8.56 5.60 -1.49
CA CYS A 157 -8.65 4.45 -2.38
C CYS A 157 -10.03 4.36 -3.01
N SER A 158 -10.15 3.58 -4.10
CA SER A 158 -11.42 3.17 -4.67
C SER A 158 -11.36 1.67 -4.96
N ALA A 159 -12.36 0.92 -4.50
CA ALA A 159 -12.38 -0.53 -4.62
C ALA A 159 -13.79 -1.09 -4.84
N PHE A 160 -13.87 -2.28 -5.43
CA PHE A 160 -15.06 -3.12 -5.34
C PHE A 160 -14.68 -4.61 -5.23
N VAL A 161 -15.61 -5.41 -4.70
CA VAL A 161 -15.62 -6.86 -4.80
C VAL A 161 -17.01 -7.31 -5.20
N ALA A 162 -17.10 -8.22 -6.19
CA ALA A 162 -18.35 -8.73 -6.73
C ALA A 162 -18.32 -10.25 -6.90
N THR A 163 -19.49 -10.91 -6.84
CA THR A 163 -19.65 -12.36 -7.00
C THR A 163 -21.05 -12.70 -7.49
N GLY A 164 -21.23 -13.94 -7.91
CA GLY A 164 -22.56 -14.47 -8.28
C GLY A 164 -23.18 -13.75 -9.48
N SER A 165 -24.44 -13.35 -9.35
CA SER A 165 -25.18 -12.70 -10.44
C SER A 165 -24.64 -11.32 -10.86
N ALA A 166 -23.76 -10.70 -10.08
CA ALA A 166 -23.14 -9.44 -10.43
C ALA A 166 -22.00 -9.60 -11.46
N THR A 167 -21.37 -10.75 -11.50
CA THR A 167 -20.22 -11.02 -12.38
C THR A 167 -20.62 -11.84 -13.62
N LYS A 168 -19.79 -11.80 -14.65
CA LYS A 168 -20.03 -12.42 -15.95
C LYS A 168 -20.15 -13.94 -15.90
N ASP A 169 -19.42 -14.59 -15.00
CA ASP A 169 -19.33 -16.04 -14.89
C ASP A 169 -19.68 -16.57 -13.49
N GLY A 170 -20.17 -15.70 -12.61
CA GLY A 170 -20.52 -16.02 -11.23
C GLY A 170 -19.35 -16.13 -10.26
N LYS A 171 -18.10 -15.92 -10.72
CA LYS A 171 -16.91 -15.96 -9.88
C LYS A 171 -16.59 -14.58 -9.28
N ILE A 172 -15.73 -14.57 -8.25
CA ILE A 172 -15.34 -13.32 -7.61
C ILE A 172 -14.45 -12.49 -8.55
N VAL A 173 -14.73 -11.19 -8.62
CA VAL A 173 -13.88 -10.15 -9.21
C VAL A 173 -13.63 -9.08 -8.15
N ILE A 174 -12.36 -8.65 -8.00
CA ILE A 174 -11.95 -7.59 -7.08
C ILE A 174 -11.08 -6.58 -7.80
N ALA A 175 -11.25 -5.30 -7.47
CA ALA A 175 -10.50 -4.20 -8.04
C ALA A 175 -10.11 -3.19 -6.96
N HIS A 176 -8.94 -2.57 -7.11
CA HIS A 176 -8.42 -1.55 -6.22
C HIS A 176 -7.59 -0.51 -6.95
N SER A 177 -7.81 0.76 -6.64
CA SER A 177 -6.93 1.87 -6.96
C SER A 177 -6.39 2.47 -5.68
N ASN A 178 -5.06 2.41 -5.51
CA ASN A 178 -4.38 3.12 -4.43
C ASN A 178 -4.29 4.61 -4.76
N TRP A 179 -4.60 5.46 -3.79
CA TRP A 179 -4.42 6.89 -3.88
C TRP A 179 -3.43 7.36 -2.80
N SER A 180 -2.41 8.06 -3.22
CA SER A 180 -1.37 8.59 -2.35
C SER A 180 -0.84 9.92 -2.88
N SER A 181 0.06 10.58 -2.14
CA SER A 181 0.92 11.60 -2.72
C SER A 181 1.71 10.99 -3.88
N TYR A 182 2.02 11.77 -4.92
CA TYR A 182 2.83 11.22 -6.02
C TYR A 182 4.27 10.93 -5.59
N ALA A 183 4.76 11.61 -4.55
CA ALA A 183 6.07 11.34 -3.98
C ALA A 183 6.17 9.94 -3.36
N GLU A 184 5.14 9.48 -2.64
CA GLU A 184 5.06 8.12 -2.12
C GLU A 184 4.62 7.13 -3.20
N GLY A 185 3.57 7.48 -3.94
CA GLY A 185 2.86 6.59 -4.85
C GLY A 185 3.68 6.11 -6.04
N GLU A 186 4.62 6.91 -6.53
CA GLU A 186 5.56 6.49 -7.58
C GLU A 186 6.46 5.35 -7.12
N ARG A 187 6.64 5.20 -5.79
CA ARG A 187 7.41 4.12 -5.15
C ARG A 187 6.56 2.89 -4.80
N TRP A 188 5.25 2.99 -4.91
CA TRP A 188 4.31 1.91 -4.58
C TRP A 188 4.14 0.93 -5.75
N THR A 189 5.26 0.41 -6.22
CA THR A 189 5.35 -0.42 -7.42
C THR A 189 6.20 -1.67 -7.20
N VAL A 190 6.06 -2.30 -6.01
CA VAL A 190 6.69 -3.59 -5.73
C VAL A 190 5.63 -4.68 -5.74
N VAL A 191 5.92 -5.80 -6.40
CA VAL A 191 5.18 -7.05 -6.28
C VAL A 191 5.96 -7.99 -5.39
N PHE A 192 5.41 -8.29 -4.22
CA PHE A 192 5.98 -9.24 -3.28
C PHE A 192 5.40 -10.63 -3.47
N ASP A 193 6.23 -11.59 -3.84
CA ASP A 193 5.97 -13.01 -3.86
C ASP A 193 6.68 -13.65 -2.67
N ILE A 194 5.94 -13.95 -1.58
CA ILE A 194 6.50 -14.37 -0.31
C ILE A 194 6.10 -15.81 0.01
N VAL A 195 7.10 -16.69 0.16
CA VAL A 195 6.96 -18.09 0.61
C VAL A 195 7.50 -18.20 2.04
N PRO A 196 6.69 -17.85 3.06
CA PRO A 196 7.14 -17.91 4.44
C PRO A 196 7.29 -19.37 4.90
N SER A 197 8.18 -19.63 5.85
CA SER A 197 8.36 -20.98 6.44
C SER A 197 7.14 -21.47 7.22
N SER A 198 6.18 -20.58 7.53
CA SER A 198 4.92 -20.87 8.22
C SER A 198 3.80 -19.99 7.64
N GLY A 199 2.60 -20.55 7.54
CA GLY A 199 1.44 -19.84 6.96
C GLY A 199 1.33 -20.05 5.44
N GLN A 200 0.60 -19.17 4.78
CA GLN A 200 0.27 -19.23 3.36
C GLN A 200 1.35 -18.57 2.51
N HIS A 201 1.54 -19.05 1.29
CA HIS A 201 2.23 -18.33 0.23
C HIS A 201 1.42 -17.08 -0.14
N LEU A 202 2.06 -15.92 -0.26
CA LEU A 202 1.44 -14.62 -0.51
C LEU A 202 1.91 -14.04 -1.84
N LEU A 203 1.00 -13.42 -2.59
CA LEU A 203 1.33 -12.47 -3.65
C LEU A 203 0.58 -11.18 -3.38
N MET A 204 1.31 -10.07 -3.21
CA MET A 204 0.74 -8.75 -2.91
C MET A 204 1.57 -7.65 -3.56
N ASP A 205 0.99 -6.47 -3.76
CA ASP A 205 1.77 -5.28 -4.06
C ASP A 205 2.27 -4.61 -2.78
N GLY A 206 3.05 -3.55 -2.88
CA GLY A 206 3.48 -2.78 -1.70
C GLY A 206 4.63 -1.84 -1.94
N LEU A 207 5.12 -1.29 -0.83
CA LEU A 207 6.22 -0.34 -0.74
C LEU A 207 7.52 -1.02 -0.33
N PRO A 208 8.69 -0.54 -0.84
CA PRO A 208 9.99 -1.01 -0.37
C PRO A 208 10.17 -0.78 1.14
N GLY A 209 10.56 -1.84 1.87
CA GLY A 209 10.81 -1.79 3.32
C GLY A 209 9.59 -2.01 4.21
N VAL A 210 8.40 -2.15 3.63
CA VAL A 210 7.15 -2.43 4.35
C VAL A 210 6.81 -3.91 4.24
N ILE A 211 6.38 -4.55 5.34
CA ILE A 211 6.11 -5.99 5.38
C ILE A 211 4.68 -6.35 4.97
N THR A 212 3.81 -5.35 4.80
CA THR A 212 2.45 -5.49 4.28
C THR A 212 2.35 -4.87 2.88
N SER A 213 1.20 -4.99 2.25
CA SER A 213 0.87 -4.20 1.08
C SER A 213 0.68 -2.71 1.44
N GLN A 214 0.20 -2.42 2.64
CA GLN A 214 -0.18 -1.11 3.17
C GLN A 214 -1.43 -0.48 2.49
N ASP A 215 -1.75 -0.83 1.27
CA ASP A 215 -3.05 -0.64 0.63
C ASP A 215 -3.83 -1.97 0.55
N ASP A 216 -3.23 -2.98 1.15
CA ASP A 216 -3.74 -4.32 1.42
C ASP A 216 -4.37 -5.03 0.22
N PHE A 217 -3.74 -4.89 -0.96
CA PHE A 217 -4.11 -5.66 -2.13
C PHE A 217 -3.23 -6.90 -2.27
N GLY A 218 -3.89 -8.07 -2.33
CA GLY A 218 -3.15 -9.31 -2.56
C GLY A 218 -4.02 -10.55 -2.47
N VAL A 219 -3.34 -11.69 -2.60
CA VAL A 219 -3.94 -13.03 -2.56
C VAL A 219 -3.04 -13.97 -1.77
N ASN A 220 -3.65 -14.90 -1.03
CA ASN A 220 -2.91 -15.97 -0.36
C ASN A 220 -3.28 -17.37 -0.89
N ALA A 221 -2.40 -18.34 -0.67
CA ALA A 221 -2.63 -19.73 -1.07
C ALA A 221 -3.85 -20.38 -0.35
N GLY A 222 -4.29 -19.79 0.76
CA GLY A 222 -5.54 -20.12 1.44
C GLY A 222 -6.79 -19.78 0.64
N GLY A 223 -6.66 -19.00 -0.44
CA GLY A 223 -7.74 -18.64 -1.38
C GLY A 223 -8.45 -17.35 -1.04
N LEU A 224 -7.90 -16.53 -0.15
CA LEU A 224 -8.41 -15.19 0.14
C LEU A 224 -7.85 -14.18 -0.85
N MET A 225 -8.72 -13.33 -1.37
CA MET A 225 -8.48 -12.16 -2.21
C MET A 225 -8.79 -10.94 -1.34
N ILE A 226 -7.84 -10.05 -1.15
CA ILE A 226 -7.93 -8.97 -0.15
C ILE A 226 -7.71 -7.62 -0.82
N THR A 227 -8.51 -6.64 -0.43
CA THR A 227 -8.20 -5.21 -0.60
C THR A 227 -8.88 -4.38 0.48
N GLU A 228 -8.53 -3.09 0.56
CA GLU A 228 -9.11 -2.17 1.53
C GLU A 228 -9.38 -0.79 0.95
N THR A 229 -10.08 0.04 1.68
CA THR A 229 -10.08 1.49 1.55
C THR A 229 -10.13 2.13 2.92
N THR A 230 -9.33 3.15 3.16
CA THR A 230 -9.23 3.82 4.45
C THR A 230 -10.55 4.42 4.90
N LEU A 231 -10.95 4.18 6.15
CA LEU A 231 -12.10 4.84 6.77
C LEU A 231 -11.75 6.28 7.17
N PRO A 232 -12.59 7.27 6.77
CA PRO A 232 -12.28 8.67 7.00
C PRO A 232 -12.63 9.10 8.42
N MET A 233 -11.98 10.17 8.87
CA MET A 233 -12.34 10.92 10.07
C MET A 233 -12.44 10.08 11.36
N ILE A 234 -11.75 8.96 11.44
CA ILE A 234 -11.76 8.10 12.62
C ILE A 234 -11.22 8.85 13.83
N LYS A 235 -11.83 8.62 14.99
CA LYS A 235 -11.41 9.19 16.27
C LYS A 235 -10.93 8.10 17.21
N GLY A 236 -9.89 8.44 17.96
CA GLY A 236 -9.32 7.54 18.97
C GLY A 236 -8.17 6.71 18.42
N PHE A 237 -7.33 6.27 19.32
CA PHE A 237 -6.20 5.38 19.10
C PHE A 237 -5.81 4.76 20.44
N ASP A 238 -5.80 3.44 20.49
CA ASP A 238 -5.35 2.71 21.69
C ASP A 238 -3.85 2.42 21.59
N VAL A 239 -3.06 3.20 22.31
CA VAL A 239 -1.60 3.03 22.36
C VAL A 239 -1.16 1.67 22.93
N HIS A 240 -2.07 0.86 23.48
CA HIS A 240 -1.79 -0.46 24.03
C HIS A 240 -2.16 -1.60 23.08
N GLY A 241 -2.89 -1.31 22.00
CA GLY A 241 -3.28 -2.30 21.01
C GLY A 241 -2.12 -2.74 20.10
N ILE A 242 -2.36 -3.78 19.31
CA ILE A 242 -1.43 -4.32 18.34
C ILE A 242 -1.47 -3.43 17.09
N PRO A 243 -0.33 -3.01 16.52
CA PRO A 243 -0.28 -2.24 15.29
C PRO A 243 -1.04 -2.91 14.13
N GLU A 244 -1.62 -2.07 13.28
CA GLU A 244 -2.40 -2.57 12.15
C GLU A 244 -1.54 -3.40 11.19
N PHE A 245 -0.35 -2.93 10.81
CA PHE A 245 0.54 -3.63 9.88
C PHE A 245 0.97 -5.02 10.38
N ASP A 246 1.04 -5.25 11.70
CA ASP A 246 1.27 -6.56 12.30
C ASP A 246 0.03 -7.47 12.12
N ARG A 247 -1.17 -6.93 12.36
CA ARG A 247 -2.44 -7.66 12.24
C ARG A 247 -2.79 -7.97 10.79
N SER A 248 -2.60 -7.02 9.87
CA SER A 248 -2.89 -7.22 8.45
C SER A 248 -1.91 -8.22 7.82
N ARG A 249 -0.60 -8.10 8.13
CA ARG A 249 0.38 -9.10 7.72
C ARG A 249 0.02 -10.50 8.20
N LYS A 250 -0.38 -10.61 9.47
CA LYS A 250 -0.80 -11.87 10.08
C LYS A 250 -2.08 -12.43 9.45
N ALA A 251 -3.07 -11.58 9.21
CA ALA A 251 -4.32 -11.98 8.58
C ALA A 251 -4.07 -12.49 7.16
N MET A 252 -3.26 -11.78 6.37
CA MET A 252 -2.88 -12.22 5.03
C MET A 252 -2.12 -13.56 5.04
N GLN A 253 -1.20 -13.76 6.00
CA GLN A 253 -0.35 -14.95 6.07
C GLN A 253 -1.05 -16.18 6.63
N TYR A 254 -2.02 -16.03 7.52
CA TYR A 254 -2.57 -17.18 8.26
C TYR A 254 -4.05 -17.44 8.02
N ALA A 255 -4.85 -16.43 7.64
CA ALA A 255 -6.26 -16.64 7.44
C ALA A 255 -6.56 -17.50 6.20
N THR A 256 -7.53 -18.37 6.32
CA THR A 256 -8.03 -19.25 5.23
C THR A 256 -9.54 -19.09 4.99
N SER A 257 -10.18 -18.17 5.72
CA SER A 257 -11.58 -17.77 5.58
C SER A 257 -11.79 -16.31 5.96
N ILE A 258 -12.87 -15.71 5.48
CA ILE A 258 -13.27 -14.33 5.82
C ILE A 258 -13.40 -14.15 7.34
N ASP A 259 -13.97 -15.13 8.04
CA ASP A 259 -14.17 -15.05 9.49
C ASP A 259 -12.83 -15.09 10.26
N GLU A 260 -11.87 -15.92 9.81
CA GLU A 260 -10.53 -15.96 10.39
C GLU A 260 -9.78 -14.65 10.16
N TYR A 261 -9.86 -14.09 8.94
CA TYR A 261 -9.28 -12.79 8.61
C TYR A 261 -9.82 -11.71 9.57
N ALA A 262 -11.14 -11.59 9.67
CA ALA A 262 -11.79 -10.64 10.54
C ALA A 262 -11.44 -10.85 12.04
N ALA A 263 -11.33 -12.11 12.48
CA ALA A 263 -10.95 -12.42 13.85
C ALA A 263 -9.52 -11.97 14.19
N ILE A 264 -8.57 -12.17 13.25
CA ILE A 264 -7.17 -11.70 13.41
C ILE A 264 -7.14 -10.18 13.44
N MET A 265 -7.82 -9.50 12.50
CA MET A 265 -7.84 -8.04 12.42
C MET A 265 -8.46 -7.37 13.64
N ARG A 266 -9.46 -8.00 14.26
CA ARG A 266 -10.12 -7.51 15.48
C ARG A 266 -9.29 -7.72 16.74
N LYS A 267 -8.41 -8.72 16.76
CA LYS A 267 -7.66 -9.07 17.96
C LYS A 267 -6.64 -8.00 18.33
N GLY A 268 -6.87 -7.35 19.48
CA GLY A 268 -5.97 -6.28 19.93
C GLY A 268 -6.00 -5.03 19.06
N ASN A 269 -7.08 -4.80 18.32
CA ASN A 269 -7.25 -3.64 17.45
C ASN A 269 -6.97 -2.33 18.20
N ASN A 270 -6.04 -1.53 17.68
CA ASN A 270 -5.67 -0.24 18.25
C ASN A 270 -6.42 0.96 17.64
N GLY A 271 -7.28 0.71 16.62
CA GLY A 271 -8.05 1.73 15.90
C GLY A 271 -7.28 2.51 14.84
N GLY A 272 -6.00 2.32 14.71
CA GLY A 272 -5.16 2.79 13.61
C GLY A 272 -4.69 1.56 12.81
N TYR A 273 -4.48 1.63 11.63
CA TYR A 273 -4.99 2.32 10.48
C TYR A 273 -6.39 1.77 10.15
N ALA A 274 -7.43 2.58 10.31
CA ALA A 274 -8.81 2.11 10.21
C ALA A 274 -9.27 1.99 8.76
N ASN A 275 -9.74 0.83 8.37
CA ASN A 275 -10.08 0.50 6.97
C ASN A 275 -11.43 -0.20 6.84
N SER A 276 -12.00 -0.10 5.63
CA SER A 276 -13.02 -0.99 5.10
C SER A 276 -12.35 -2.06 4.25
N TRP A 277 -12.34 -3.29 4.72
CA TRP A 277 -11.73 -4.44 4.07
C TRP A 277 -12.74 -5.13 3.16
N LEU A 278 -12.40 -5.29 1.87
CA LEU A 278 -13.15 -6.06 0.89
C LEU A 278 -12.44 -7.39 0.68
N ILE A 279 -13.12 -8.49 0.99
CA ILE A 279 -12.51 -9.81 1.04
C ILE A 279 -13.29 -10.76 0.15
N GLY A 280 -12.60 -11.49 -0.73
CA GLY A 280 -13.16 -12.60 -1.48
C GLY A 280 -12.62 -13.93 -0.96
N ASP A 281 -13.50 -14.91 -0.69
CA ASP A 281 -13.10 -16.30 -0.47
C ASP A 281 -13.39 -17.12 -1.72
N ARG A 282 -12.36 -17.35 -2.53
CA ARG A 282 -12.44 -18.11 -3.77
C ARG A 282 -13.00 -19.52 -3.59
N LYS A 283 -12.80 -20.15 -2.43
CA LYS A 283 -13.23 -21.53 -2.17
C LYS A 283 -14.74 -21.65 -1.99
N THR A 284 -15.36 -20.62 -1.42
CA THR A 284 -16.78 -20.59 -1.10
C THR A 284 -17.61 -19.72 -2.05
N GLY A 285 -16.95 -18.84 -2.83
CA GLY A 285 -17.60 -17.81 -3.62
C GLY A 285 -18.19 -16.68 -2.77
N GLU A 286 -17.93 -16.65 -1.45
CA GLU A 286 -18.42 -15.63 -0.53
C GLU A 286 -17.54 -14.39 -0.60
N ILE A 287 -18.17 -13.21 -0.50
CA ILE A 287 -17.49 -11.93 -0.35
C ILE A 287 -17.83 -11.30 0.99
N GLY A 288 -16.86 -10.61 1.60
CA GLY A 288 -16.99 -9.94 2.89
C GLY A 288 -16.67 -8.45 2.81
N TYR A 289 -17.33 -7.67 3.65
CA TYR A 289 -17.07 -6.25 3.90
C TYR A 289 -16.90 -6.06 5.40
N LEU A 290 -15.67 -5.81 5.84
CA LEU A 290 -15.31 -5.59 7.24
C LEU A 290 -14.94 -4.12 7.40
N GLU A 291 -15.75 -3.33 8.10
CA GLU A 291 -15.34 -2.01 8.54
C GLU A 291 -14.67 -2.14 9.91
N LEU A 292 -13.44 -1.63 10.04
CA LEU A 292 -12.64 -1.80 11.24
C LEU A 292 -12.35 -0.43 11.89
N GLY A 293 -13.32 0.10 12.66
CA GLY A 293 -13.12 1.24 13.55
C GLY A 293 -12.43 0.83 14.85
N LEU A 294 -12.30 1.74 15.80
CA LEU A 294 -11.73 1.41 17.11
C LEU A 294 -12.68 0.56 17.96
N HIS A 295 -13.96 0.89 17.97
CA HIS A 295 -14.99 0.24 18.81
C HIS A 295 -15.96 -0.61 18.01
N GLN A 296 -16.36 -0.13 16.83
CA GLN A 296 -17.28 -0.81 15.93
C GLN A 296 -16.50 -1.52 14.82
N THR A 297 -16.77 -2.82 14.68
CA THR A 297 -16.05 -3.66 13.68
C THR A 297 -17.03 -4.58 12.95
N PRO A 298 -18.08 -4.03 12.29
CA PRO A 298 -19.09 -4.83 11.61
C PRO A 298 -18.49 -5.61 10.43
N LEU A 299 -18.97 -6.85 10.25
CA LEU A 299 -18.66 -7.71 9.11
C LEU A 299 -19.97 -8.11 8.42
N THR A 300 -20.10 -7.75 7.16
CA THR A 300 -21.21 -8.20 6.31
C THR A 300 -20.68 -9.16 5.24
N LYS A 301 -21.41 -10.25 4.96
CA LYS A 301 -21.02 -11.25 3.96
C LYS A 301 -22.15 -11.52 2.97
N LYS A 302 -21.77 -11.80 1.71
CA LYS A 302 -22.71 -12.14 0.62
C LYS A 302 -22.16 -13.29 -0.21
N LYS A 303 -23.04 -14.10 -0.78
CA LYS A 303 -22.71 -15.09 -1.83
C LYS A 303 -23.20 -14.68 -3.21
N ASP A 304 -23.88 -13.52 -3.29
CA ASP A 304 -24.42 -12.95 -4.51
C ASP A 304 -24.48 -11.43 -4.40
N GLY A 305 -24.02 -10.73 -5.44
CA GLY A 305 -23.97 -9.28 -5.50
C GLY A 305 -22.56 -8.70 -5.33
N TYR A 306 -22.44 -7.55 -4.69
CA TYR A 306 -21.17 -6.81 -4.59
C TYR A 306 -21.09 -5.93 -3.34
N PHE A 307 -19.89 -5.43 -3.09
CA PHE A 307 -19.59 -4.28 -2.24
C PHE A 307 -18.70 -3.31 -3.00
N VAL A 308 -18.94 -2.00 -2.82
CA VAL A 308 -18.04 -0.92 -3.27
C VAL A 308 -17.51 -0.17 -2.06
N SER A 309 -16.33 0.39 -2.17
CA SER A 309 -15.76 1.27 -1.17
C SER A 309 -14.88 2.35 -1.81
N SER A 310 -14.92 3.54 -1.21
CA SER A 310 -14.22 4.74 -1.68
C SER A 310 -13.88 5.66 -0.52
N ASN A 311 -13.36 5.09 0.57
CA ASN A 311 -13.19 5.77 1.86
C ASN A 311 -14.53 6.18 2.48
N PHE A 312 -15.56 5.40 2.28
CA PHE A 312 -16.92 5.67 2.72
C PHE A 312 -17.26 4.76 3.90
N ALA A 313 -17.59 5.36 5.05
CA ALA A 313 -18.10 4.60 6.18
C ALA A 313 -19.59 4.29 5.97
N ALA A 314 -19.95 3.01 5.96
CA ALA A 314 -21.31 2.54 5.65
C ALA A 314 -22.12 2.19 6.91
N ASP A 315 -21.47 1.67 7.96
CA ASP A 315 -22.18 1.24 9.17
C ASP A 315 -22.61 2.43 10.04
N PRO A 316 -23.93 2.58 10.35
CA PRO A 316 -24.41 3.72 11.14
C PRO A 316 -23.87 3.76 12.58
N ALA A 317 -23.54 2.64 13.18
CA ALA A 317 -22.96 2.61 14.53
C ALA A 317 -21.51 3.07 14.50
N LEU A 318 -20.73 2.60 13.51
CA LEU A 318 -19.36 3.05 13.29
C LEU A 318 -19.32 4.58 13.00
N ILE A 319 -20.18 5.08 12.11
CA ILE A 319 -20.27 6.52 11.81
C ILE A 319 -20.51 7.32 13.10
N ARG A 320 -21.48 6.93 13.91
CA ARG A 320 -21.85 7.62 15.15
C ARG A 320 -20.76 7.54 16.22
N GLU A 321 -20.15 6.37 16.38
CA GLU A 321 -19.30 6.07 17.54
C GLU A 321 -17.81 6.28 17.25
N ASP A 322 -17.36 5.96 16.03
CA ASP A 322 -15.94 5.96 15.70
C ASP A 322 -15.50 7.11 14.77
N THR A 323 -16.44 7.89 14.15
CA THR A 323 -16.02 9.01 13.29
C THR A 323 -16.18 10.38 13.97
N LYS A 324 -15.43 11.37 13.50
CA LYS A 324 -15.50 12.79 13.91
C LYS A 324 -16.54 13.58 13.09
N GLY A 325 -17.73 13.02 12.87
CA GLY A 325 -18.82 13.70 12.14
C GLY A 325 -18.79 13.47 10.64
N PHE A 326 -18.36 12.29 10.19
CA PHE A 326 -18.55 11.88 8.80
C PHE A 326 -20.02 12.02 8.39
N ASN A 327 -20.28 12.74 7.30
CA ASN A 327 -21.61 12.94 6.74
C ASN A 327 -21.78 12.13 5.45
N PRO A 328 -22.48 10.99 5.46
CA PRO A 328 -22.68 10.18 4.26
C PRO A 328 -23.58 10.84 3.20
N ASN A 329 -24.19 11.98 3.50
CA ASN A 329 -25.09 12.70 2.61
C ASN A 329 -24.47 14.01 2.05
N ASP A 330 -23.18 14.25 2.22
CA ASP A 330 -22.49 15.40 1.63
C ASP A 330 -22.05 15.07 0.18
N PRO A 331 -22.77 15.54 -0.87
CA PRO A 331 -22.47 15.14 -2.24
C PRO A 331 -21.20 15.77 -2.80
N GLU A 332 -20.68 16.84 -2.17
CA GLU A 332 -19.48 17.54 -2.62
C GLU A 332 -18.20 16.83 -2.19
N SER A 333 -18.29 15.99 -1.15
CA SER A 333 -17.13 15.28 -0.63
C SER A 333 -16.62 14.24 -1.63
N SER A 334 -15.31 14.16 -1.78
CA SER A 334 -14.64 13.18 -2.64
C SER A 334 -15.12 11.75 -2.39
N MET A 335 -15.22 11.37 -1.12
CA MET A 335 -15.62 10.03 -0.70
C MET A 335 -17.02 9.67 -1.16
N ASN A 336 -17.96 10.58 -0.97
CA ASN A 336 -19.38 10.35 -1.29
C ASN A 336 -19.62 10.39 -2.80
N ALA A 337 -19.00 11.33 -3.51
CA ALA A 337 -19.10 11.41 -4.98
C ALA A 337 -18.52 10.14 -5.63
N ARG A 338 -17.34 9.68 -5.19
CA ARG A 338 -16.75 8.43 -5.66
C ARG A 338 -17.58 7.21 -5.27
N HIS A 339 -18.20 7.21 -4.08
CA HIS A 339 -19.10 6.13 -3.68
C HIS A 339 -20.33 6.05 -4.60
N VAL A 340 -20.96 7.18 -4.87
CA VAL A 340 -22.10 7.25 -5.83
C VAL A 340 -21.67 6.75 -7.21
N ARG A 341 -20.51 7.23 -7.72
CA ARG A 341 -20.02 6.78 -9.03
C ARG A 341 -19.71 5.30 -9.07
N ALA A 342 -19.12 4.76 -8.00
CA ALA A 342 -18.83 3.33 -7.87
C ALA A 342 -20.10 2.47 -7.93
N GLU A 343 -21.14 2.87 -7.21
CA GLU A 343 -22.47 2.23 -7.25
C GLU A 343 -23.07 2.29 -8.66
N GLU A 344 -23.08 3.47 -9.29
CA GLU A 344 -23.60 3.67 -10.66
C GLU A 344 -22.88 2.78 -11.67
N PHE A 345 -21.53 2.73 -11.62
CA PHE A 345 -20.73 1.90 -12.53
C PHE A 345 -21.05 0.43 -12.38
N VAL A 346 -21.07 -0.08 -11.15
CA VAL A 346 -21.35 -1.50 -10.87
C VAL A 346 -22.79 -1.85 -11.27
N GLN A 347 -23.78 -0.99 -11.01
CA GLN A 347 -25.16 -1.21 -11.42
C GLN A 347 -25.33 -1.20 -12.94
N GLN A 348 -24.67 -0.27 -13.65
CA GLN A 348 -24.67 -0.20 -15.11
C GLN A 348 -24.11 -1.48 -15.76
N HIS A 349 -23.13 -2.11 -15.12
CA HIS A 349 -22.46 -3.30 -15.62
C HIS A 349 -22.85 -4.58 -14.88
N TYR A 350 -23.91 -4.56 -14.09
CA TYR A 350 -24.38 -5.72 -13.32
C TYR A 350 -24.59 -6.96 -14.21
N GLY A 351 -24.09 -8.10 -13.76
CA GLY A 351 -24.12 -9.35 -14.52
C GLY A 351 -23.05 -9.47 -15.62
N LYS A 352 -22.13 -8.51 -15.72
CA LYS A 352 -21.07 -8.49 -16.73
C LYS A 352 -19.68 -8.25 -16.15
N LEU A 353 -19.59 -7.96 -14.85
CA LEU A 353 -18.32 -7.61 -14.22
C LEU A 353 -17.28 -8.72 -14.44
N ASP A 354 -16.16 -8.32 -15.02
CA ASP A 354 -14.94 -9.11 -15.22
C ASP A 354 -13.72 -8.20 -15.01
N THR A 355 -12.51 -8.73 -15.16
CA THR A 355 -11.28 -7.95 -14.96
C THR A 355 -11.15 -6.78 -15.92
N ALA A 356 -11.63 -6.89 -17.16
CA ALA A 356 -11.59 -5.79 -18.13
C ALA A 356 -12.53 -4.63 -17.72
N LEU A 357 -13.73 -4.92 -17.22
CA LEU A 357 -14.61 -3.91 -16.65
C LEU A 357 -14.05 -3.35 -15.33
N ALA A 358 -13.32 -4.15 -14.57
CA ALA A 358 -12.62 -3.70 -13.38
C ALA A 358 -11.51 -2.67 -13.72
N GLU A 359 -10.72 -2.90 -14.77
CA GLU A 359 -9.74 -1.93 -15.29
C GLU A 359 -10.42 -0.62 -15.76
N MET A 360 -11.58 -0.73 -16.43
CA MET A 360 -12.37 0.44 -16.81
C MET A 360 -12.92 1.22 -15.61
N TYR A 361 -13.39 0.52 -14.56
CA TYR A 361 -13.81 1.12 -13.30
C TYR A 361 -12.70 1.95 -12.66
N LEU A 362 -11.50 1.39 -12.59
CA LEU A 362 -10.35 2.06 -12.01
C LEU A 362 -9.85 3.25 -12.86
N SER A 363 -10.19 3.28 -14.13
CA SER A 363 -9.81 4.34 -15.10
C SER A 363 -10.89 5.40 -15.31
N ASP A 364 -11.98 5.34 -14.54
CA ASP A 364 -13.16 6.19 -14.74
C ASP A 364 -12.94 7.60 -14.18
N HIS A 365 -13.27 8.61 -14.99
CA HIS A 365 -13.13 10.04 -14.67
C HIS A 365 -14.47 10.76 -14.51
N GLU A 366 -15.59 10.06 -14.40
CA GLU A 366 -16.88 10.71 -14.22
C GLU A 366 -17.04 11.22 -12.78
N ASP A 367 -17.30 12.51 -12.64
CA ASP A 367 -17.68 13.18 -11.38
C ASP A 367 -19.20 13.11 -11.23
N SER A 368 -19.68 12.28 -10.32
CA SER A 368 -21.11 12.10 -10.09
C SER A 368 -21.81 13.32 -9.48
N TYR A 369 -21.06 14.22 -8.86
CA TYR A 369 -21.59 15.47 -8.31
C TYR A 369 -21.78 16.55 -9.40
N GLU A 370 -20.75 16.75 -10.22
CA GLU A 370 -20.79 17.73 -11.31
C GLU A 370 -21.48 17.19 -12.59
N HIS A 371 -21.76 15.88 -12.64
CA HIS A 371 -22.33 15.19 -13.81
C HIS A 371 -21.55 15.45 -15.11
N ARG A 372 -20.22 15.34 -15.03
CA ARG A 372 -19.31 15.54 -16.16
C ARG A 372 -18.06 14.67 -16.01
N VAL A 373 -17.39 14.47 -17.12
CA VAL A 373 -16.04 13.87 -17.10
C VAL A 373 -15.05 14.89 -16.56
N ASP A 374 -14.44 14.59 -15.42
CA ASP A 374 -13.46 15.42 -14.74
C ASP A 374 -12.52 14.52 -13.94
N ALA A 375 -11.26 14.50 -14.30
CA ALA A 375 -10.24 13.67 -13.66
C ALA A 375 -9.84 14.15 -12.25
N GLY A 376 -10.56 15.12 -11.67
CA GLY A 376 -10.26 15.68 -10.35
C GLY A 376 -10.50 14.73 -9.18
N LYS A 377 -10.55 15.29 -7.98
CA LYS A 377 -10.64 14.55 -6.72
C LYS A 377 -11.89 13.68 -6.50
N ARG A 378 -12.95 13.83 -7.32
CA ARG A 378 -14.24 13.13 -7.17
C ARG A 378 -14.47 12.02 -8.19
N SER A 379 -13.49 11.70 -9.03
CA SER A 379 -13.52 10.57 -9.95
C SER A 379 -12.85 9.33 -9.36
N LEU A 380 -13.09 8.14 -9.90
CA LEU A 380 -12.48 6.88 -9.43
C LEU A 380 -10.99 6.80 -9.77
N CYS A 381 -10.57 7.38 -10.90
CA CYS A 381 -9.17 7.65 -11.23
C CYS A 381 -8.90 9.14 -11.00
N GLY A 382 -8.73 9.55 -9.76
CA GLY A 382 -8.59 10.95 -9.45
C GLY A 382 -7.16 11.48 -9.63
N HIS A 383 -7.10 12.72 -10.11
CA HIS A 383 -5.89 13.51 -10.30
C HIS A 383 -6.05 14.80 -9.48
N GLU A 384 -5.61 14.77 -8.21
CA GLU A 384 -5.82 15.91 -7.31
C GLU A 384 -4.98 17.13 -7.70
N ASP A 385 -3.86 16.91 -8.39
CA ASP A 385 -3.01 17.93 -8.98
C ASP A 385 -3.70 18.79 -10.05
N THR A 386 -4.81 18.34 -10.60
CA THR A 386 -5.65 19.12 -11.53
C THR A 386 -6.79 19.86 -10.84
N SER A 387 -7.06 19.59 -9.56
CA SER A 387 -8.22 20.11 -8.84
C SER A 387 -7.94 21.48 -8.22
N PRO A 388 -8.64 22.56 -8.64
CA PRO A 388 -8.48 23.89 -8.05
C PRO A 388 -9.11 24.02 -6.66
N VAL A 389 -9.77 22.99 -6.18
CA VAL A 389 -10.40 22.92 -4.87
C VAL A 389 -9.77 21.80 -4.06
N GLY A 390 -9.15 22.14 -2.93
CA GLY A 390 -8.58 21.16 -2.02
C GLY A 390 -9.63 20.25 -1.36
N GLU A 391 -9.17 19.17 -0.73
CA GLU A 391 -10.02 18.24 0.00
C GLU A 391 -9.90 18.45 1.51
N LYS A 392 -10.95 18.99 2.11
CA LYS A 392 -10.95 19.41 3.52
C LYS A 392 -10.80 18.26 4.51
N VAL A 393 -11.36 17.10 4.17
CA VAL A 393 -11.32 15.93 5.07
C VAL A 393 -9.89 15.40 5.21
N TRP A 394 -9.15 15.42 4.10
CA TRP A 394 -7.77 14.95 4.04
C TRP A 394 -6.73 16.04 4.32
N GLY A 395 -7.17 17.29 4.41
CA GLY A 395 -6.28 18.44 4.60
C GLY A 395 -5.48 18.82 3.36
N ASP A 396 -5.83 18.28 2.19
CA ASP A 396 -5.10 18.55 0.95
C ASP A 396 -5.43 19.94 0.42
N PRO A 397 -4.41 20.75 0.08
CA PRO A 397 -4.62 22.03 -0.56
C PRO A 397 -5.08 21.86 -2.02
N PRO A 398 -5.55 22.96 -2.67
CA PRO A 398 -5.75 22.97 -4.11
C PRO A 398 -4.50 22.49 -4.85
N PHE A 399 -4.69 21.76 -5.97
CA PHE A 399 -3.62 21.23 -6.82
C PHE A 399 -2.63 20.35 -6.06
N SER A 400 -3.05 19.61 -5.03
CA SER A 400 -2.17 18.71 -4.30
C SER A 400 -1.59 17.65 -5.23
N PRO A 401 -0.23 17.43 -5.27
CA PRO A 401 0.36 16.41 -6.12
C PRO A 401 0.09 15.01 -5.57
N GLY A 402 -1.07 14.48 -5.87
CA GLY A 402 -1.59 13.21 -5.39
C GLY A 402 -2.80 12.74 -6.20
N GLY A 403 -3.25 11.54 -5.91
CA GLY A 403 -4.37 10.90 -6.58
C GLY A 403 -4.18 9.39 -6.73
N ALA A 404 -4.83 8.80 -7.73
CA ALA A 404 -4.68 7.39 -8.07
C ALA A 404 -3.27 7.10 -8.60
N VAL A 405 -2.51 6.25 -7.92
CA VAL A 405 -1.08 5.99 -8.22
C VAL A 405 -0.81 4.57 -8.73
N THR A 406 -1.71 3.63 -8.47
CA THR A 406 -1.69 2.27 -9.04
C THR A 406 -3.10 1.74 -9.19
N GLY A 407 -3.31 0.83 -10.16
CA GLY A 407 -4.53 0.05 -10.30
C GLY A 407 -4.25 -1.44 -10.24
N LYS A 408 -5.11 -2.23 -9.58
CA LYS A 408 -4.97 -3.69 -9.47
C LYS A 408 -6.33 -4.37 -9.62
N VAL A 409 -6.34 -5.47 -10.37
CA VAL A 409 -7.54 -6.29 -10.58
C VAL A 409 -7.20 -7.77 -10.46
N MET A 410 -8.16 -8.56 -10.00
CA MET A 410 -8.02 -10.01 -9.87
C MET A 410 -9.39 -10.67 -9.94
N ASP A 411 -9.45 -11.85 -10.54
CA ASP A 411 -10.59 -12.75 -10.44
C ASP A 411 -10.24 -14.08 -9.74
N SER A 412 -11.24 -14.92 -9.52
CA SER A 412 -11.04 -16.20 -8.84
C SER A 412 -10.08 -17.15 -9.56
N ASP A 413 -9.98 -17.09 -10.90
CA ASP A 413 -9.09 -17.95 -11.68
C ASP A 413 -7.63 -17.47 -11.58
N MET A 414 -7.42 -16.16 -11.52
CA MET A 414 -6.13 -15.54 -11.21
C MET A 414 -5.70 -15.86 -9.78
N ALA A 415 -6.60 -15.68 -8.80
CA ALA A 415 -6.37 -16.01 -7.41
C ALA A 415 -6.00 -17.50 -7.20
N ALA A 416 -6.58 -18.40 -8.00
CA ALA A 416 -6.23 -19.83 -7.96
C ALA A 416 -4.77 -20.11 -8.33
N LYS A 417 -4.14 -19.20 -9.08
CA LYS A 417 -2.74 -19.28 -9.53
C LYS A 417 -1.80 -18.36 -8.73
N LEU A 418 -2.31 -17.74 -7.67
CA LEU A 418 -1.62 -16.65 -6.97
C LEU A 418 -1.14 -15.60 -8.00
N SER A 419 -2.09 -14.94 -8.65
CA SER A 419 -1.85 -14.00 -9.74
C SER A 419 -2.80 -12.81 -9.65
N PHE A 420 -2.35 -11.64 -10.07
CA PHE A 420 -3.18 -10.46 -10.28
C PHE A 420 -2.64 -9.63 -11.46
N THR A 421 -3.47 -8.74 -12.02
CA THR A 421 -3.04 -7.76 -13.00
C THR A 421 -2.91 -6.39 -12.35
N GLY A 422 -1.77 -5.73 -12.53
CA GLY A 422 -1.47 -4.40 -12.00
C GLY A 422 -1.04 -3.41 -13.07
N ARG A 423 -1.28 -2.12 -12.83
CA ARG A 423 -0.77 -0.99 -13.60
C ARG A 423 -0.07 -0.03 -12.65
N ALA A 424 1.21 0.26 -12.91
CA ALA A 424 1.95 1.32 -12.24
C ALA A 424 1.53 2.68 -12.83
N GLY A 425 1.50 3.70 -12.00
CA GLY A 425 1.00 5.02 -12.38
C GLY A 425 -0.53 5.08 -12.42
N HIS A 426 -1.08 6.15 -12.98
CA HIS A 426 -2.53 6.32 -13.07
C HIS A 426 -3.21 5.16 -13.80
N PRO A 427 -4.27 4.57 -13.24
CA PRO A 427 -5.00 3.48 -13.89
C PRO A 427 -5.54 3.84 -15.28
N CYS A 428 -5.84 5.12 -15.55
CA CYS A 428 -6.27 5.61 -16.87
C CYS A 428 -5.15 5.62 -17.93
N GLY A 429 -3.88 5.59 -17.52
CA GLY A 429 -2.73 5.59 -18.43
C GLY A 429 -2.11 6.96 -18.67
N GLU A 430 -2.54 7.99 -17.97
CA GLU A 430 -1.92 9.32 -18.05
C GLU A 430 -0.65 9.39 -17.21
N ASP A 431 0.32 10.17 -17.66
CA ASP A 431 1.58 10.42 -16.96
C ASP A 431 1.46 11.69 -16.11
N PHE A 432 2.06 11.69 -14.92
CA PHE A 432 2.35 12.91 -14.17
C PHE A 432 3.78 13.35 -14.40
N LEU A 433 4.01 14.66 -14.62
CA LEU A 433 5.33 15.25 -14.86
C LEU A 433 5.69 16.25 -13.77
N ALA A 434 6.68 15.92 -12.94
CA ALA A 434 7.06 16.69 -11.75
C ALA A 434 7.61 18.09 -12.08
N ALA A 435 8.47 18.23 -13.10
CA ALA A 435 9.13 19.51 -13.39
C ALA A 435 8.14 20.60 -13.83
N PRO A 436 7.26 20.40 -14.85
CA PRO A 436 6.26 21.41 -15.19
C PRO A 436 5.25 21.66 -14.09
N PHE A 437 4.90 20.63 -13.31
CA PHE A 437 4.02 20.80 -12.14
C PHE A 437 4.63 21.75 -11.11
N LEU A 438 5.87 21.53 -10.68
CA LEU A 438 6.55 22.38 -9.70
C LEU A 438 6.82 23.82 -10.21
N GLU A 439 6.93 24.01 -11.53
CA GLU A 439 7.00 25.34 -12.14
C GLU A 439 5.67 26.08 -12.02
N ALA A 440 4.55 25.38 -12.25
CA ALA A 440 3.20 25.94 -12.16
C ALA A 440 2.74 26.14 -10.71
N HIS A 441 3.22 25.32 -9.77
CA HIS A 441 2.79 25.25 -8.36
C HIS A 441 3.98 25.38 -7.40
N PRO A 442 4.59 26.60 -7.27
CA PRO A 442 5.77 26.83 -6.44
C PRO A 442 5.53 26.60 -4.93
N GLU A 443 4.28 26.55 -4.48
CA GLU A 443 3.90 26.19 -3.10
C GLU A 443 4.32 24.78 -2.71
N PHE A 444 4.51 23.89 -3.69
CA PHE A 444 5.01 22.52 -3.51
C PHE A 444 6.52 22.38 -3.75
N ALA A 445 7.27 23.47 -3.89
CA ALA A 445 8.71 23.44 -4.17
C ALA A 445 9.54 22.64 -3.14
N TRP A 446 9.01 22.46 -1.91
CA TRP A 446 9.63 21.65 -0.88
C TRP A 446 9.69 20.16 -1.26
N GLN A 447 8.81 19.69 -2.17
CA GLN A 447 8.82 18.33 -2.69
C GLN A 447 9.88 18.07 -3.77
N LYS A 448 10.56 19.10 -4.26
CA LYS A 448 11.56 18.94 -5.33
C LYS A 448 12.60 17.83 -5.09
N PRO A 449 13.05 17.55 -3.87
CA PRO A 449 13.99 16.45 -3.61
C PRO A 449 13.38 15.06 -3.76
N ILE A 450 12.06 14.92 -3.69
CA ILE A 450 11.35 13.64 -3.57
C ILE A 450 10.32 13.38 -4.68
N LEU A 451 9.76 14.44 -5.27
CA LEU A 451 8.76 14.33 -6.33
C LEU A 451 9.42 14.03 -7.67
N ARG A 452 8.99 12.96 -8.33
CA ARG A 452 9.48 12.48 -9.63
C ARG A 452 8.32 12.37 -10.62
N ASP A 453 8.66 12.23 -11.91
CA ASP A 453 7.66 11.85 -12.91
C ASP A 453 7.08 10.48 -12.57
N MET A 454 5.76 10.38 -12.57
CA MET A 454 5.07 9.10 -12.44
C MET A 454 4.57 8.69 -13.83
N LYS A 455 5.17 7.63 -14.38
CA LYS A 455 4.84 7.10 -15.69
C LYS A 455 3.84 5.96 -15.58
N ALA A 456 2.76 6.06 -16.34
CA ALA A 456 1.78 4.99 -16.42
C ALA A 456 2.31 3.83 -17.27
N GLY A 457 2.48 2.65 -16.64
CA GLY A 457 2.83 1.40 -17.32
C GLY A 457 1.65 0.76 -18.05
N PRO A 458 1.84 -0.33 -18.78
CA PRO A 458 0.76 -1.17 -19.27
C PRO A 458 0.14 -1.98 -18.12
N TRP A 459 -1.11 -2.42 -18.28
CA TRP A 459 -1.69 -3.47 -17.45
C TRP A 459 -0.89 -4.75 -17.64
N THR A 460 -0.32 -5.31 -16.57
CA THR A 460 0.59 -6.46 -16.60
C THR A 460 0.18 -7.46 -15.54
N THR A 461 0.15 -8.74 -15.92
CA THR A 461 -0.21 -9.82 -15.01
C THR A 461 1.04 -10.39 -14.34
N PHE A 462 1.04 -10.44 -13.01
CA PHE A 462 2.08 -11.03 -12.18
C PHE A 462 1.58 -12.32 -11.56
N SER A 463 2.46 -13.32 -11.46
CA SER A 463 2.14 -14.63 -10.88
C SER A 463 3.24 -15.07 -9.91
N ALA A 464 2.86 -15.78 -8.85
CA ALA A 464 3.81 -16.31 -7.90
C ALA A 464 4.78 -17.32 -8.55
N GLY A 465 6.05 -17.24 -8.19
CA GLY A 465 7.11 -18.11 -8.72
C GLY A 465 7.59 -17.75 -10.14
N GLU A 466 7.16 -16.62 -10.68
CA GLU A 466 7.55 -16.16 -12.01
C GLU A 466 9.06 -15.83 -12.07
N LYS A 467 9.77 -16.44 -13.02
CA LYS A 467 11.19 -16.20 -13.27
C LYS A 467 11.37 -15.74 -14.70
N HIS A 468 11.92 -14.56 -14.89
CA HIS A 468 12.26 -14.00 -16.21
C HIS A 468 13.76 -13.99 -16.44
#